data_1279c52a1586a8b019b34a6f526ba65d
#
_entry.id   1279c52a1586a8b019b34a6f526ba65d
#
_cell.length_a   1.000
_cell.length_b   1.000
_cell.length_c   1.000
_cell.angle_alpha   90.00
_cell.angle_beta   90.00
_cell.angle_gamma   90.00
#
_symmetry.space_group_name_H-M   'P 1'
#
loop_
_entity.id
_entity.type
_entity.pdbx_description
1 polymer ?
#
loop_
_entity_poly.entity_id
_entity_poly.type
_entity_poly.pdbx_seq_one_letter_code
_entity_poly.pdbx_strand_id
1 'polypeptide(L)'
;ELRLHLESWRGRPFTATELSKFKLRNILGVPCKLEIAKNNKNYKQVENVYRFPAKEQAPKRKSELIYFDISDKTTYSEIPNIPYYIVEKIKNSPEYKQSSLKL
;
A
#
# COMPACT_ATOMS: atom_id res chain seq x y z
N GLU A 1 -3.84 12.55 0.99
CA GLU A 1 -4.68 11.51 1.62
C GLU A 1 -3.89 10.34 2.18
N LEU A 2 -2.95 9.81 1.41
CA LEU A 2 -2.11 8.71 1.88
C LEU A 2 -1.38 9.07 3.18
N ARG A 3 -0.82 10.28 3.25
CA ARG A 3 -0.14 10.75 4.45
C ARG A 3 -1.08 10.75 5.66
N LEU A 4 -2.31 11.22 5.50
CA LEU A 4 -3.30 11.25 6.58
C LEU A 4 -3.65 9.85 7.05
N HIS A 5 -3.82 8.90 6.14
CA HIS A 5 -4.09 7.52 6.49
C HIS A 5 -2.91 6.87 7.24
N LEU A 6 -1.68 7.15 6.78
CA LEU A 6 -0.50 6.62 7.45
C LEU A 6 -0.32 7.21 8.85
N GLU A 7 -0.58 8.51 9.01
CA GLU A 7 -0.52 9.16 10.33
C GLU A 7 -1.57 8.62 11.28
N SER A 8 -2.78 8.39 10.79
CA SER A 8 -3.85 7.77 11.58
C SER A 8 -3.47 6.34 12.00
N TRP A 9 -2.88 5.58 11.10
CA TRP A 9 -2.44 4.22 11.37
C TRP A 9 -1.35 4.18 12.44
N ARG A 10 -0.35 5.06 12.35
CA ARG A 10 0.72 5.08 13.36
C ARG A 10 0.29 5.77 14.67
N GLY A 11 -0.78 6.56 14.64
CA GLY A 11 -1.33 7.23 15.81
C GLY A 11 -0.69 8.58 16.13
N ARG A 12 0.12 9.14 15.23
CA ARG A 12 0.75 10.45 15.41
C ARG A 12 1.20 11.03 14.06
N PRO A 13 1.31 12.37 13.94
CA PRO A 13 1.80 13.00 12.72
C PRO A 13 3.27 12.67 12.43
N PHE A 14 3.65 12.74 11.16
CA PHE A 14 5.05 12.63 10.76
C PHE A 14 5.78 13.96 10.98
N THR A 15 7.02 13.88 11.44
CA THR A 15 7.92 15.02 11.41
C THR A 15 8.52 15.13 10.00
N ALA A 16 9.11 16.30 9.67
CA ALA A 16 9.76 16.48 8.37
C ALA A 16 10.89 15.47 8.16
N THR A 17 11.66 15.18 9.20
CA THR A 17 12.73 14.18 9.15
C THR A 17 12.19 12.79 8.86
N GLU A 18 11.10 12.40 9.54
CA GLU A 18 10.46 11.10 9.32
C GLU A 18 9.93 10.97 7.89
N LEU A 19 9.30 12.03 7.34
CA LEU A 19 8.79 12.01 5.98
C LEU A 19 9.90 11.80 4.96
N SER A 20 11.05 12.44 5.16
CA SER A 20 12.18 12.30 4.22
C SER A 20 12.79 10.91 4.22
N LYS A 21 12.63 10.15 5.31
CA LYS A 21 13.19 8.79 5.46
C LYS A 21 12.15 7.69 5.30
N PHE A 22 10.88 8.03 5.12
CA PHE A 22 9.81 7.05 5.06
C PHE A 22 9.88 6.24 3.78
N LYS A 23 9.72 4.92 3.92
CA LYS A 23 9.64 3.99 2.79
C LYS A 23 8.37 3.16 2.90
N LEU A 24 7.56 3.15 1.86
CA LEU A 24 6.31 2.38 1.82
C LEU A 24 6.54 0.89 2.08
N ARG A 25 7.69 0.36 1.67
CA ARG A 25 8.04 -1.03 1.91
C ARG A 25 7.99 -1.41 3.38
N ASN A 26 8.25 -0.46 4.28
CA ASN A 26 8.29 -0.72 5.71
C ASN A 26 6.92 -1.02 6.33
N ILE A 27 5.82 -0.67 5.65
CA ILE A 27 4.47 -0.96 6.14
C ILE A 27 3.93 -2.29 5.63
N LEU A 28 4.64 -2.93 4.72
CA LEU A 28 4.20 -4.19 4.13
C LEU A 28 4.14 -5.28 5.20
N GLY A 29 2.97 -5.88 5.38
CA GLY A 29 2.74 -6.91 6.38
C GLY A 29 2.43 -6.41 7.78
N VAL A 30 2.42 -5.10 8.00
CA VAL A 30 2.07 -4.52 9.31
C VAL A 30 0.55 -4.52 9.48
N PRO A 31 0.00 -5.07 10.58
CA PRO A 31 -1.44 -5.10 10.78
C PRO A 31 -2.03 -3.72 11.04
N CYS A 32 -3.28 -3.53 10.65
CA CYS A 32 -4.03 -2.30 10.91
C CYS A 32 -5.51 -2.64 11.09
N LYS A 33 -6.29 -1.67 11.58
CA LYS A 33 -7.75 -1.74 11.57
C LYS A 33 -8.30 -0.82 10.51
N LEU A 34 -9.30 -1.29 9.77
CA LEU A 34 -9.94 -0.52 8.72
C LEU A 34 -11.37 -0.20 9.11
N GLU A 35 -11.78 1.03 8.83
CA GLU A 35 -13.17 1.43 8.87
C GLU A 35 -13.71 1.38 7.43
N ILE A 36 -14.68 0.51 7.21
CA ILE A 36 -15.29 0.32 5.90
C ILE A 36 -16.68 0.97 5.89
N ALA A 37 -16.94 1.81 4.91
CA ALA A 37 -18.23 2.46 4.74
C ALA A 37 -18.67 2.41 3.29
N LYS A 38 -19.97 2.60 3.05
CA LYS A 38 -20.49 2.68 1.68
C LYS A 38 -20.38 4.12 1.18
N ASN A 39 -19.94 4.26 -0.08
CA ASN A 39 -19.92 5.56 -0.74
C ASN A 39 -21.30 5.91 -1.33
N ASN A 40 -21.39 7.05 -2.02
CA ASN A 40 -22.64 7.53 -2.61
C ASN A 40 -23.22 6.56 -3.65
N LYS A 41 -22.40 5.69 -4.23
CA LYS A 41 -22.81 4.68 -5.20
C LYS A 41 -23.12 3.33 -4.55
N ASN A 42 -23.19 3.28 -3.23
CA ASN A 42 -23.47 2.08 -2.44
C ASN A 42 -22.35 1.00 -2.53
N TYR A 43 -21.13 1.39 -2.90
CA TYR A 43 -19.97 0.50 -2.87
C TYR A 43 -19.22 0.65 -1.55
N LYS A 44 -18.73 -0.47 -1.04
CA LYS A 44 -17.90 -0.48 0.17
C LYS A 44 -16.51 0.06 -0.16
N GLN A 45 -16.02 0.94 0.70
CA GLN A 45 -14.67 1.49 0.56
C GLN A 45 -14.03 1.73 1.93
N VAL A 46 -12.73 1.85 1.96
CA VAL A 46 -11.99 2.17 3.17
C VAL A 46 -12.16 3.66 3.47
N GLU A 47 -12.78 3.97 4.61
CA GLU A 47 -12.92 5.35 5.09
C GLU A 47 -11.70 5.79 5.87
N ASN A 48 -11.24 4.95 6.80
CA ASN A 48 -10.10 5.26 7.66
C ASN A 48 -9.26 4.03 7.92
N VAL A 49 -7.99 4.28 8.23
CA VAL A 49 -7.03 3.27 8.65
C VAL A 49 -6.57 3.64 10.05
N TYR A 50 -6.64 2.68 10.99
CA TYR A 50 -6.27 2.91 12.37
C TYR A 50 -5.18 1.95 12.82
N ARG A 51 -4.48 2.36 13.88
CA ARG A 51 -3.48 1.52 14.53
C ARG A 51 -4.14 0.23 15.04
N PHE A 52 -3.44 -0.90 14.83
CA PHE A 52 -3.90 -2.17 15.39
C PHE A 52 -3.63 -2.17 16.90
N PRO A 53 -4.65 -2.47 17.76
CA PRO A 53 -4.44 -2.45 19.20
C PRO A 53 -3.40 -3.46 19.67
N ALA A 54 -2.52 -3.03 20.57
CA ALA A 54 -1.44 -3.88 21.08
C ALA A 54 -1.97 -5.11 21.84
N LYS A 55 -3.19 -5.02 22.40
CA LYS A 55 -3.79 -6.10 23.19
C LYS A 55 -4.52 -7.14 22.33
N GLU A 56 -4.74 -6.86 21.04
CA GLU A 56 -5.40 -7.77 20.13
C GLU A 56 -4.38 -8.55 19.32
N GLN A 57 -4.72 -9.79 18.99
CA GLN A 57 -3.89 -10.62 18.13
C GLN A 57 -4.34 -10.44 16.69
N ALA A 58 -3.40 -10.05 15.82
CA ALA A 58 -3.70 -9.90 14.40
C ALA A 58 -3.98 -11.25 13.76
N PRO A 59 -4.96 -11.35 12.84
CA PRO A 59 -5.16 -12.56 12.06
C PRO A 59 -3.90 -12.89 11.26
N LYS A 60 -3.66 -14.19 11.07
CA LYS A 60 -2.55 -14.63 10.22
C LYS A 60 -2.86 -14.23 8.78
N ARG A 61 -1.88 -13.63 8.10
CA ARG A 61 -2.09 -13.26 6.69
C ARG A 61 -2.25 -14.51 5.84
N LYS A 62 -3.13 -14.41 4.84
CA LYS A 62 -3.44 -15.52 3.93
C LYS A 62 -2.67 -15.45 2.62
N SER A 63 -2.20 -14.27 2.26
CA SER A 63 -1.50 -14.03 0.99
C SER A 63 -0.03 -13.73 1.24
N GLU A 64 0.80 -14.04 0.24
CA GLU A 64 2.20 -13.66 0.27
C GLU A 64 2.35 -12.16 0.11
N LEU A 65 3.40 -11.61 0.72
CA LEU A 65 3.72 -10.19 0.55
C LEU A 65 4.38 -9.98 -0.81
N ILE A 66 3.87 -9.02 -1.58
CA ILE A 66 4.39 -8.69 -2.90
C ILE A 66 4.79 -7.22 -2.90
N TYR A 67 6.02 -6.95 -3.30
CA TYR A 67 6.52 -5.58 -3.43
C TYR A 67 7.07 -5.39 -4.84
N PHE A 68 6.58 -4.36 -5.54
CA PHE A 68 7.06 -3.99 -6.86
C PHE A 68 7.28 -2.49 -6.92
N ASP A 69 8.46 -2.08 -7.39
CA ASP A 69 8.82 -0.68 -7.60
C ASP A 69 9.46 -0.57 -8.98
N ILE A 70 8.83 0.18 -9.88
CA ILE A 70 9.30 0.31 -11.27
C ILE A 70 10.68 0.94 -11.36
N SER A 71 11.10 1.70 -10.35
CA SER A 71 12.43 2.30 -10.29
C SER A 71 13.50 1.34 -9.76
N ASP A 72 13.10 0.18 -9.24
CA ASP A 72 14.02 -0.81 -8.66
C ASP A 72 13.90 -2.14 -9.41
N LYS A 73 14.88 -2.43 -10.25
CA LYS A 73 14.88 -3.63 -11.10
C LYS A 73 14.93 -4.93 -10.29
N THR A 74 15.41 -4.89 -9.05
CA THR A 74 15.45 -6.10 -8.20
C THR A 74 14.05 -6.60 -7.85
N THR A 75 13.04 -5.73 -7.94
CA THR A 75 11.65 -6.11 -7.67
C THR A 75 10.94 -6.71 -8.89
N TYR A 76 11.57 -6.72 -10.06
CA TYR A 76 10.93 -7.19 -11.29
C TYR A 76 10.64 -8.70 -11.29
N SER A 77 11.31 -9.45 -10.44
CA SER A 77 11.03 -10.88 -10.26
C SER A 77 9.63 -11.14 -9.69
N GLU A 78 9.01 -10.13 -9.08
CA GLU A 78 7.65 -10.24 -8.53
C GLU A 78 6.55 -10.05 -9.58
N ILE A 79 6.89 -9.59 -10.79
CA ILE A 79 5.91 -9.29 -11.84
C ILE A 79 4.95 -10.45 -12.11
N PRO A 80 5.40 -11.72 -12.23
CA PRO A 80 4.47 -12.83 -12.46
C PRO A 80 3.45 -13.04 -11.34
N ASN A 81 3.72 -12.53 -10.13
CA ASN A 81 2.85 -12.67 -8.96
C ASN A 81 1.86 -11.51 -8.81
N ILE A 82 1.99 -10.47 -9.65
CA ILE A 82 1.11 -9.29 -9.58
C ILE A 82 -0.23 -9.62 -10.23
N PRO A 83 -1.38 -9.33 -9.58
CA PRO A 83 -2.69 -9.55 -10.19
C PRO A 83 -2.85 -8.78 -11.51
N TYR A 84 -3.60 -9.36 -12.43
CA TYR A 84 -3.80 -8.80 -13.77
C TYR A 84 -4.31 -7.35 -13.74
N TYR A 85 -5.29 -7.05 -12.89
CA TYR A 85 -5.87 -5.70 -12.85
C TYR A 85 -4.87 -4.65 -12.34
N ILE A 86 -3.91 -5.05 -11.51
CA ILE A 86 -2.84 -4.16 -11.04
C ILE A 86 -1.82 -3.93 -12.17
N VAL A 87 -1.49 -4.98 -12.93
CA VAL A 87 -0.60 -4.87 -14.10
C VAL A 87 -1.17 -3.86 -15.10
N GLU A 88 -2.48 -3.88 -15.35
CA GLU A 88 -3.13 -2.92 -16.24
C GLU A 88 -2.99 -1.48 -15.73
N LYS A 89 -3.11 -1.26 -14.43
CA LYS A 89 -2.89 0.06 -13.83
C LYS A 89 -1.44 0.52 -14.01
N ILE A 90 -0.49 -0.38 -13.88
CA ILE A 90 0.93 -0.07 -14.10
C ILE A 90 1.16 0.36 -15.54
N LYS A 91 0.61 -0.37 -16.51
CA LYS A 91 0.75 -0.05 -17.94
C LYS A 91 0.20 1.32 -18.29
N ASN A 92 -0.80 1.79 -17.57
CA ASN A 92 -1.43 3.09 -17.82
C ASN A 92 -0.75 4.23 -17.06
N SER A 93 0.28 3.94 -16.27
CA SER A 93 0.97 4.97 -15.49
C SER A 93 2.00 5.72 -16.32
N PRO A 94 2.23 7.03 -16.02
CA PRO A 94 3.29 7.80 -16.70
C PRO A 94 4.68 7.20 -16.48
N GLU A 95 4.92 6.66 -15.29
CA GLU A 95 6.20 6.06 -14.92
C GLU A 95 6.52 4.86 -15.81
N TYR A 96 5.51 4.03 -16.13
CA TYR A 96 5.68 2.91 -17.04
C TYR A 96 6.04 3.38 -18.46
N LYS A 97 5.38 4.42 -18.94
CA LYS A 97 5.64 4.96 -20.28
C LYS A 97 7.03 5.55 -20.42
N GLN A 98 7.61 6.03 -19.32
CA GLN A 98 8.96 6.59 -19.28
C GLN A 98 10.03 5.53 -19.01
N SER A 99 9.63 4.33 -18.62
CA SER A 99 10.57 3.25 -18.30
C SER A 99 10.89 2.41 -19.54
N SER A 100 11.93 1.59 -19.42
CA SER A 100 12.27 0.59 -20.44
C SER A 100 11.54 -0.73 -20.21
N LEU A 101 10.76 -0.85 -19.15
CA LEU A 101 10.03 -2.06 -18.81
C LEU A 101 8.91 -2.32 -19.83
N LYS A 102 8.76 -3.58 -20.23
CA LYS A 102 7.67 -4.03 -21.10
C LYS A 102 6.91 -5.16 -20.41
N LEU A 103 5.64 -4.92 -20.17
CA LEU A 103 4.74 -5.89 -19.54
C LEU A 103 3.81 -6.55 -20.56
#